data_bfbc5eb538d2e6ebd41dfda313a55237
#
_entry.id   bfbc5eb538d2e6ebd41dfda313a55237
#
_cell.length_a   1.000
_cell.length_b   1.000
_cell.length_c   1.000
_cell.angle_alpha   90.00
_cell.angle_beta   90.00
_cell.angle_gamma   90.00
#
_symmetry.space_group_name_H-M   'P 1'
#
loop_
_entity.id
_entity.type
_entity.pdbx_description
1 polymer ?
#
loop_
_entity_poly.entity_id
_entity_poly.type
_entity_poly.pdbx_seq_one_letter_code
_entity_poly.pdbx_strand_id
1 'polypeptide(L)'
;MTPSKYKDEVDSLTLAGLDKIKAKDQSVVALGYNLAKFRHGKLSKAELELINHDFKLVREAGMKCLIRFGYSESIGEPDAPLSIILEQIAQLKPILRANADIIAVMQAGFIGAWGEWHSSTNGLDNAADRRKILFAELNALPKSRMIMVRTPYYVWGIFDRTTPITRTEAFNGSNYSRVGQHNDCFLANWNDYGTYVDTTVGHEYIAKDCLYAPMGGETCHVSKYCEPGNALYQLARLHWSLLNSAWNPEVYKLWEKEGCLNQVKKRLGYRFELLSGTYDDSLGVGSGFHYSIRLTNVGFAALFNPRDVQIILQRNSDSDRYAASLPIDPRFWEPGDTVDVAGEIGIPLNLPAGEYSLYLNLPDPVPQLHSRPSYSIRLANIGVWNSSTGFNSLDARLQIVRGPAAAAYKGKATFRRLTAESPSSR
;
A
#
# COMPACT_ATOMS: atom_id res chain seq x y z
N MET A 1 4.00 10.84 -10.59
CA MET A 1 5.06 11.48 -9.81
C MET A 1 4.91 12.97 -9.94
N THR A 2 4.80 13.71 -8.86
CA THR A 2 5.36 15.06 -8.89
C THR A 2 6.83 14.89 -9.24
N PRO A 3 7.42 15.70 -10.12
CA PRO A 3 8.86 15.70 -10.30
C PRO A 3 9.49 15.76 -8.91
N SER A 4 10.45 14.88 -8.64
CA SER A 4 11.20 14.95 -7.39
C SER A 4 11.76 16.37 -7.34
N LYS A 5 11.45 17.09 -6.28
CA LYS A 5 11.89 18.48 -6.10
C LYS A 5 13.36 18.50 -5.67
N TYR A 6 14.19 18.15 -6.63
CA TYR A 6 15.63 18.12 -6.47
C TYR A 6 16.30 19.47 -6.78
N LYS A 7 15.56 20.51 -7.13
CA LYS A 7 16.10 21.87 -7.29
C LYS A 7 15.36 22.85 -6.40
N ASP A 8 16.01 23.95 -6.09
CA ASP A 8 15.57 25.05 -5.21
C ASP A 8 14.25 25.73 -5.61
N GLU A 9 13.66 25.33 -6.71
CA GLU A 9 12.34 25.78 -7.17
C GLU A 9 11.26 24.85 -6.65
N VAL A 10 10.53 25.35 -5.69
CA VAL A 10 9.42 24.69 -5.03
C VAL A 10 8.23 24.64 -5.99
N ASP A 11 8.12 23.61 -6.81
CA ASP A 11 6.82 23.23 -7.35
C ASP A 11 5.96 22.71 -6.20
N SER A 12 5.18 23.60 -5.59
CA SER A 12 4.32 23.23 -4.48
C SER A 12 3.31 22.17 -4.94
N LEU A 13 3.22 21.08 -4.18
CA LEU A 13 2.16 20.09 -4.38
C LEU A 13 0.81 20.83 -4.31
N THR A 14 -0.09 20.54 -5.24
CA THR A 14 -1.43 21.14 -5.28
C THR A 14 -2.49 20.07 -5.44
N LEU A 15 -3.69 20.35 -4.96
CA LEU A 15 -4.84 19.44 -5.19
C LEU A 15 -5.09 19.22 -6.67
N ALA A 16 -5.04 20.30 -7.48
CA ALA A 16 -5.22 20.18 -8.93
C ALA A 16 -4.15 19.30 -9.60
N GLY A 17 -2.90 19.33 -9.09
CA GLY A 17 -1.83 18.43 -9.52
C GLY A 17 -2.11 16.98 -9.16
N LEU A 18 -2.57 16.71 -7.95
CA LEU A 18 -2.96 15.38 -7.47
C LEU A 18 -4.17 14.85 -8.22
N ASP A 19 -5.17 15.67 -8.50
CA ASP A 19 -6.33 15.27 -9.31
C ASP A 19 -5.94 14.87 -10.74
N LYS A 20 -4.97 15.55 -11.35
CA LYS A 20 -4.42 15.16 -12.66
C LYS A 20 -3.71 13.80 -12.61
N ILE A 21 -3.02 13.49 -11.50
CA ILE A 21 -2.39 12.18 -11.28
C ILE A 21 -3.48 11.12 -11.13
N LYS A 22 -4.48 11.38 -10.30
CA LYS A 22 -5.61 10.48 -10.05
C LYS A 22 -6.44 10.19 -11.31
N ALA A 23 -6.62 11.21 -12.19
CA ALA A 23 -7.29 11.05 -13.48
C ALA A 23 -6.57 10.10 -14.45
N LYS A 24 -5.31 9.73 -14.17
CA LYS A 24 -4.54 8.69 -14.88
C LYS A 24 -4.64 7.32 -14.22
N ASP A 25 -5.63 7.11 -13.36
CA ASP A 25 -5.82 5.88 -12.57
C ASP A 25 -4.66 5.57 -11.61
N GLN A 26 -3.95 6.59 -11.14
CA GLN A 26 -2.87 6.46 -10.17
C GLN A 26 -3.39 6.74 -8.77
N SER A 27 -3.16 5.82 -7.83
CA SER A 27 -3.66 5.91 -6.45
C SER A 27 -2.58 6.27 -5.42
N VAL A 28 -1.30 6.23 -5.82
CA VAL A 28 -0.16 6.58 -4.99
C VAL A 28 0.68 7.64 -5.69
N VAL A 29 1.05 8.69 -4.95
CA VAL A 29 1.99 9.72 -5.40
C VAL A 29 3.35 9.52 -4.72
N ALA A 30 4.45 9.66 -5.48
CA ALA A 30 5.78 9.65 -4.90
C ALA A 30 6.19 11.08 -4.49
N LEU A 31 6.59 11.25 -3.24
CA LEU A 31 7.08 12.48 -2.67
C LEU A 31 8.57 12.30 -2.31
N GLY A 32 9.45 12.91 -3.10
CA GLY A 32 10.87 12.98 -2.82
C GLY A 32 11.20 14.35 -2.18
N TYR A 33 11.91 14.34 -1.05
CA TYR A 33 12.34 15.57 -0.38
C TYR A 33 13.84 15.69 -0.46
N ASN A 34 14.33 16.75 -1.14
CA ASN A 34 15.75 17.08 -1.17
C ASN A 34 16.11 17.95 0.04
N LEU A 35 16.90 17.39 0.93
CA LEU A 35 17.37 18.01 2.17
C LEU A 35 18.76 18.64 2.04
N ALA A 36 19.24 18.90 0.82
CA ALA A 36 20.59 19.41 0.57
C ALA A 36 20.94 20.66 1.38
N LYS A 37 19.98 21.55 1.61
CA LYS A 37 20.18 22.78 2.43
C LYS A 37 20.46 22.48 3.90
N PHE A 38 20.12 21.27 4.36
CA PHE A 38 20.19 20.88 5.77
C PHE A 38 21.30 19.85 6.06
N ARG A 39 22.27 19.67 5.14
CA ARG A 39 23.36 18.68 5.31
C ARG A 39 24.19 18.88 6.58
N HIS A 40 24.21 20.11 7.13
CA HIS A 40 25.04 20.48 8.28
C HIS A 40 24.24 20.82 9.54
N GLY A 41 22.94 20.53 9.58
CA GLY A 41 22.11 20.84 10.73
C GLY A 41 20.68 20.32 10.67
N LYS A 42 19.86 20.87 11.56
CA LYS A 42 18.46 20.52 11.71
C LYS A 42 17.62 20.98 10.52
N LEU A 43 16.53 20.24 10.24
CA LEU A 43 15.48 20.73 9.38
C LEU A 43 14.86 21.99 9.98
N SER A 44 14.57 22.97 9.13
CA SER A 44 13.88 24.18 9.58
C SER A 44 12.41 23.90 9.91
N LYS A 45 11.81 24.77 10.70
CA LYS A 45 10.37 24.70 10.97
C LYS A 45 9.54 24.76 9.68
N ALA A 46 9.93 25.63 8.74
CA ALA A 46 9.27 25.78 7.46
C ALA A 46 9.32 24.48 6.63
N GLU A 47 10.44 23.76 6.63
CA GLU A 47 10.56 22.47 5.93
C GLU A 47 9.65 21.42 6.54
N LEU A 48 9.61 21.33 7.87
CA LEU A 48 8.71 20.39 8.58
C LEU A 48 7.23 20.73 8.35
N GLU A 49 6.89 22.01 8.27
CA GLU A 49 5.54 22.48 7.95
C GLU A 49 5.15 22.16 6.51
N LEU A 50 6.08 22.33 5.54
CA LEU A 50 5.88 21.96 4.14
C LEU A 50 5.58 20.47 4.00
N ILE A 51 6.41 19.60 4.59
CA ILE A 51 6.20 18.14 4.56
C ILE A 51 4.82 17.77 5.13
N ASN A 52 4.46 18.37 6.27
CA ASN A 52 3.15 18.09 6.88
C ASN A 52 1.98 18.65 6.06
N HIS A 53 2.17 19.77 5.35
CA HIS A 53 1.18 20.34 4.44
C HIS A 53 0.97 19.42 3.23
N ASP A 54 2.03 18.92 2.61
CA ASP A 54 1.94 17.98 1.49
C ASP A 54 1.14 16.73 1.88
N PHE A 55 1.36 16.18 3.07
CA PHE A 55 0.58 15.05 3.58
C PHE A 55 -0.92 15.37 3.74
N LYS A 56 -1.27 16.59 4.13
CA LYS A 56 -2.67 17.03 4.18
C LYS A 56 -3.30 17.06 2.79
N LEU A 57 -2.60 17.59 1.80
CA LEU A 57 -3.06 17.63 0.41
C LEU A 57 -3.27 16.22 -0.16
N VAL A 58 -2.35 15.29 0.08
CA VAL A 58 -2.49 13.89 -0.35
C VAL A 58 -3.74 13.25 0.28
N ARG A 59 -3.98 13.50 1.57
CA ARG A 59 -5.17 13.00 2.27
C ARG A 59 -6.44 13.61 1.71
N GLU A 60 -6.46 14.90 1.43
CA GLU A 60 -7.60 15.61 0.86
C GLU A 60 -7.94 15.06 -0.54
N ALA A 61 -6.94 14.86 -1.39
CA ALA A 61 -7.09 14.26 -2.71
C ALA A 61 -7.59 12.80 -2.69
N GLY A 62 -7.60 12.14 -1.53
CA GLY A 62 -8.01 10.73 -1.43
C GLY A 62 -6.96 9.77 -2.01
N MET A 63 -5.69 10.12 -1.87
CA MET A 63 -4.53 9.33 -2.35
C MET A 63 -3.67 8.84 -1.18
N LYS A 64 -2.76 7.92 -1.46
CA LYS A 64 -1.64 7.55 -0.58
C LYS A 64 -0.34 8.08 -1.18
N CYS A 65 0.74 8.09 -0.39
CA CYS A 65 2.05 8.46 -0.89
C CYS A 65 3.13 7.41 -0.59
N LEU A 66 4.10 7.35 -1.48
CA LEU A 66 5.43 6.82 -1.24
C LEU A 66 6.33 8.01 -0.91
N ILE A 67 7.17 7.89 0.09
CA ILE A 67 8.08 8.97 0.51
C ILE A 67 9.54 8.54 0.46
N ARG A 68 10.43 9.48 0.08
CA ARG A 68 11.88 9.31 0.15
C ARG A 68 12.52 10.65 0.53
N PHE A 69 13.55 10.60 1.39
CA PHE A 69 14.39 11.75 1.73
C PHE A 69 15.80 11.54 1.18
N GLY A 70 16.43 12.59 0.66
CA GLY A 70 17.80 12.53 0.14
C GLY A 70 18.47 13.89 0.15
N TYR A 71 19.77 13.94 -0.15
CA TYR A 71 20.56 15.17 -0.14
C TYR A 71 21.17 15.48 -1.50
N SER A 72 21.20 14.55 -2.41
CA SER A 72 21.93 14.65 -3.67
C SER A 72 21.15 14.12 -4.85
N GLU A 73 21.48 14.59 -6.04
CA GLU A 73 20.86 14.21 -7.31
C GLU A 73 21.83 13.53 -8.28
N SER A 74 23.08 13.39 -7.85
CA SER A 74 24.11 12.79 -8.68
C SER A 74 25.20 12.12 -7.84
N ILE A 75 25.96 11.26 -8.49
CA ILE A 75 27.17 10.66 -7.90
C ILE A 75 28.20 11.76 -7.63
N GLY A 76 28.74 11.77 -6.41
CA GLY A 76 29.75 12.74 -5.97
C GLY A 76 29.19 13.99 -5.32
N GLU A 77 27.88 14.25 -5.40
CA GLU A 77 27.27 15.28 -4.56
C GLU A 77 27.23 14.83 -3.09
N PRO A 78 27.47 15.75 -2.15
CA PRO A 78 27.59 15.39 -0.73
C PRO A 78 26.23 15.00 -0.12
N ASP A 79 26.22 13.91 0.63
CA ASP A 79 25.19 13.57 1.61
C ASP A 79 25.52 14.21 3.00
N ALA A 80 24.74 13.91 4.04
CA ALA A 80 24.96 14.44 5.38
C ALA A 80 25.71 13.42 6.27
N PRO A 81 26.43 13.90 7.31
CA PRO A 81 27.01 13.01 8.32
C PRO A 81 25.93 12.21 9.07
N LEU A 82 26.27 11.02 9.56
CA LEU A 82 25.37 10.11 10.29
C LEU A 82 24.60 10.81 11.43
N SER A 83 25.28 11.63 12.22
CA SER A 83 24.64 12.35 13.35
C SER A 83 23.53 13.28 12.91
N ILE A 84 23.72 13.98 11.80
CA ILE A 84 22.73 14.89 11.21
C ILE A 84 21.54 14.10 10.65
N ILE A 85 21.79 13.00 9.93
CA ILE A 85 20.74 12.12 9.43
C ILE A 85 19.85 11.61 10.57
N LEU A 86 20.45 11.10 11.65
CA LEU A 86 19.71 10.58 12.80
C LEU A 86 18.90 11.69 13.51
N GLU A 87 19.45 12.89 13.63
CA GLU A 87 18.75 14.04 14.18
C GLU A 87 17.53 14.45 13.32
N GLN A 88 17.69 14.49 12.00
CA GLN A 88 16.60 14.83 11.07
C GLN A 88 15.52 13.77 11.06
N ILE A 89 15.86 12.49 11.09
CA ILE A 89 14.88 11.40 11.24
C ILE A 89 14.10 11.57 12.55
N ALA A 90 14.76 11.96 13.64
CA ALA A 90 14.08 12.22 14.90
C ALA A 90 13.11 13.41 14.82
N GLN A 91 13.46 14.49 14.07
CA GLN A 91 12.55 15.61 13.80
C GLN A 91 11.34 15.22 12.93
N LEU A 92 11.54 14.34 11.94
CA LEU A 92 10.48 13.84 11.05
C LEU A 92 9.53 12.87 11.76
N LYS A 93 9.98 12.13 12.76
CA LYS A 93 9.21 11.09 13.45
C LYS A 93 7.80 11.51 13.88
N PRO A 94 7.56 12.64 14.57
CA PRO A 94 6.19 13.03 14.94
C PRO A 94 5.30 13.27 13.72
N ILE A 95 5.83 13.85 12.64
CA ILE A 95 5.09 14.13 11.42
C ILE A 95 4.75 12.83 10.70
N LEU A 96 5.71 11.92 10.54
CA LEU A 96 5.52 10.63 9.88
C LEU A 96 4.47 9.78 10.63
N ARG A 97 4.50 9.78 11.95
CA ARG A 97 3.51 9.06 12.77
C ARG A 97 2.11 9.66 12.69
N ALA A 98 2.00 10.98 12.73
CA ALA A 98 0.72 11.68 12.63
C ALA A 98 0.05 11.51 11.25
N ASN A 99 0.84 11.26 10.21
CA ASN A 99 0.38 11.09 8.83
C ASN A 99 0.56 9.66 8.30
N ALA A 100 0.76 8.68 9.17
CA ALA A 100 0.95 7.28 8.78
C ALA A 100 -0.25 6.70 8.01
N ASP A 101 -1.42 7.26 8.19
CA ASP A 101 -2.65 6.89 7.50
C ASP A 101 -2.51 6.99 5.97
N ILE A 102 -1.83 8.02 5.46
CA ILE A 102 -1.67 8.23 4.01
C ILE A 102 -0.32 7.76 3.47
N ILE A 103 0.63 7.40 4.33
CA ILE A 103 1.90 6.82 3.90
C ILE A 103 1.67 5.36 3.52
N ALA A 104 1.75 5.04 2.23
CA ALA A 104 1.70 3.66 1.76
C ALA A 104 2.99 2.93 2.16
N VAL A 105 4.13 3.52 1.85
CA VAL A 105 5.45 2.97 2.11
C VAL A 105 6.49 4.10 2.07
N MET A 106 7.61 3.93 2.76
CA MET A 106 8.80 4.76 2.64
C MET A 106 9.88 3.99 1.89
N GLN A 107 10.59 4.65 0.98
CA GLN A 107 11.88 4.15 0.50
C GLN A 107 12.96 4.64 1.44
N ALA A 108 13.83 3.73 1.89
CA ALA A 108 14.97 4.06 2.71
C ALA A 108 15.87 5.06 1.96
N GLY A 109 16.10 6.20 2.58
CA GLY A 109 16.73 7.35 1.97
C GLY A 109 18.01 7.81 2.67
N PHE A 110 18.29 9.09 2.58
CA PHE A 110 19.37 9.83 3.24
C PHE A 110 20.80 9.50 2.79
N ILE A 111 21.15 8.28 2.43
CA ILE A 111 22.52 7.86 2.13
C ILE A 111 22.83 8.02 0.65
N GLY A 112 23.86 8.77 0.33
CA GLY A 112 24.52 8.83 -0.97
C GLY A 112 23.69 9.40 -2.11
N ALA A 113 24.05 9.04 -3.34
CA ALA A 113 23.39 9.53 -4.55
C ALA A 113 21.90 9.16 -4.55
N TRP A 114 21.05 10.16 -4.79
CA TRP A 114 19.57 10.06 -4.80
C TRP A 114 18.95 9.46 -3.53
N GLY A 115 19.73 9.29 -2.45
CA GLY A 115 19.29 8.54 -1.29
C GLY A 115 19.19 7.02 -1.54
N GLU A 116 19.91 6.48 -2.53
CA GLU A 116 19.84 5.08 -2.93
C GLU A 116 20.85 4.15 -2.24
N TRP A 117 21.52 4.64 -1.21
CA TRP A 117 22.39 3.86 -0.35
C TRP A 117 23.72 3.43 -0.97
N HIS A 118 24.18 4.12 -2.01
CA HIS A 118 25.47 3.96 -2.62
C HIS A 118 26.16 5.32 -2.84
N SER A 119 27.47 5.32 -3.05
CA SER A 119 28.25 6.53 -3.35
C SER A 119 28.14 7.61 -2.26
N SER A 120 28.08 7.22 -0.98
CA SER A 120 28.09 8.15 0.13
C SER A 120 29.40 8.89 0.24
N THR A 121 29.37 10.21 0.31
CA THR A 121 30.57 11.04 0.52
C THR A 121 31.02 11.05 1.99
N ASN A 122 30.18 10.57 2.89
CA ASN A 122 30.49 10.39 4.32
C ASN A 122 30.82 8.92 4.68
N GLY A 123 30.93 8.01 3.69
CA GLY A 123 31.25 6.60 3.88
C GLY A 123 30.16 5.81 4.60
N LEU A 124 28.89 6.24 4.50
CA LEU A 124 27.74 5.63 5.20
C LEU A 124 27.19 4.39 4.48
N ASP A 125 27.69 4.08 3.28
CA ASP A 125 27.31 2.95 2.46
C ASP A 125 27.92 1.61 2.90
N ASN A 126 28.11 1.45 4.22
CA ASN A 126 28.50 0.22 4.89
C ASN A 126 27.32 -0.36 5.71
N ALA A 127 27.36 -1.66 6.03
CA ALA A 127 26.26 -2.35 6.69
C ALA A 127 25.93 -1.78 8.08
N ALA A 128 26.92 -1.34 8.84
CA ALA A 128 26.73 -0.84 10.21
C ALA A 128 25.97 0.50 10.25
N ASP A 129 26.30 1.43 9.34
CA ASP A 129 25.65 2.74 9.29
C ASP A 129 24.31 2.65 8.57
N ARG A 130 24.17 1.84 7.51
CA ARG A 130 22.86 1.49 6.93
C ARG A 130 21.91 0.92 7.97
N ARG A 131 22.38 0.03 8.87
CA ARG A 131 21.60 -0.52 9.98
C ARG A 131 21.09 0.56 10.93
N LYS A 132 21.96 1.49 11.34
CA LYS A 132 21.57 2.58 12.25
C LYS A 132 20.48 3.47 11.63
N ILE A 133 20.64 3.83 10.36
CA ILE A 133 19.70 4.70 9.65
C ILE A 133 18.38 3.96 9.41
N LEU A 134 18.39 2.73 8.88
CA LEU A 134 17.17 1.94 8.68
C LEU A 134 16.38 1.76 9.98
N PHE A 135 17.08 1.48 11.10
CA PHE A 135 16.38 1.28 12.38
C PHE A 135 15.81 2.58 12.93
N ALA A 136 16.45 3.73 12.67
CA ALA A 136 15.89 5.04 12.98
C ALA A 136 14.64 5.33 12.13
N GLU A 137 14.68 5.08 10.83
CA GLU A 137 13.53 5.22 9.92
C GLU A 137 12.37 4.29 10.32
N LEU A 138 12.64 3.01 10.60
CA LEU A 138 11.64 2.05 11.09
C LEU A 138 11.02 2.49 12.42
N ASN A 139 11.80 3.11 13.30
CA ASN A 139 11.32 3.69 14.55
C ASN A 139 10.54 5.00 14.36
N ALA A 140 10.78 5.72 13.28
CA ALA A 140 10.04 6.94 12.95
C ALA A 140 8.63 6.62 12.42
N LEU A 141 8.41 5.43 11.87
CA LEU A 141 7.11 4.94 11.41
C LEU A 141 6.43 4.04 12.46
N PRO A 142 5.10 3.95 12.47
CA PRO A 142 4.41 2.93 13.28
C PRO A 142 4.68 1.53 12.75
N LYS A 143 4.51 0.51 13.59
CA LYS A 143 4.76 -0.90 13.22
C LYS A 143 3.91 -1.42 12.05
N SER A 144 2.82 -0.74 11.73
CA SER A 144 1.93 -1.06 10.60
C SER A 144 2.44 -0.51 9.25
N ARG A 145 3.57 0.17 9.19
CA ARG A 145 4.15 0.70 7.95
C ARG A 145 5.50 0.08 7.69
N MET A 146 5.80 -0.08 6.40
CA MET A 146 7.00 -0.74 5.91
C MET A 146 7.94 0.23 5.20
N ILE A 147 9.18 -0.18 5.03
CA ILE A 147 10.23 0.54 4.32
C ILE A 147 10.78 -0.36 3.22
N MET A 148 11.05 0.19 2.04
CA MET A 148 11.74 -0.51 0.96
C MET A 148 13.21 -0.12 0.92
N VAL A 149 14.10 -1.09 0.82
CA VAL A 149 15.56 -0.92 0.71
C VAL A 149 15.99 -1.21 -0.74
N ARG A 150 17.00 -0.50 -1.22
CA ARG A 150 17.41 -0.48 -2.64
C ARG A 150 17.82 -1.83 -3.22
N THR A 151 18.43 -2.73 -2.44
CA THR A 151 18.84 -4.06 -2.91
C THR A 151 18.69 -5.10 -1.81
N PRO A 152 18.48 -6.39 -2.14
CA PRO A 152 18.43 -7.46 -1.14
C PRO A 152 19.74 -7.62 -0.36
N TYR A 153 20.88 -7.37 -1.00
CA TYR A 153 22.20 -7.50 -0.37
C TYR A 153 22.40 -6.51 0.78
N TYR A 154 21.80 -5.31 0.71
CA TYR A 154 21.84 -4.37 1.82
C TYR A 154 21.02 -4.90 3.01
N VAL A 155 19.87 -5.49 2.74
CA VAL A 155 19.05 -6.12 3.79
C VAL A 155 19.80 -7.27 4.44
N TRP A 156 20.44 -8.14 3.65
CA TRP A 156 21.23 -9.26 4.18
C TRP A 156 22.37 -8.80 5.08
N GLY A 157 23.12 -7.78 4.66
CA GLY A 157 24.21 -7.21 5.47
C GLY A 157 23.74 -6.51 6.73
N ILE A 158 22.55 -5.88 6.71
CA ILE A 158 21.98 -5.20 7.88
C ILE A 158 21.48 -6.19 8.92
N PHE A 159 20.81 -7.25 8.50
CA PHE A 159 20.16 -8.19 9.41
C PHE A 159 20.99 -9.47 9.68
N ASP A 160 22.15 -9.61 9.01
CA ASP A 160 22.95 -10.83 9.03
C ASP A 160 22.10 -12.08 8.71
N ARG A 161 21.27 -11.94 7.65
CA ARG A 161 20.28 -12.93 7.30
C ARG A 161 19.99 -12.90 5.79
N THR A 162 20.08 -14.06 5.14
CA THR A 162 19.82 -14.24 3.70
C THR A 162 18.53 -14.98 3.40
N THR A 163 17.80 -15.43 4.43
CA THR A 163 16.52 -16.12 4.26
C THR A 163 15.36 -15.11 4.22
N PRO A 164 14.40 -15.24 3.30
CA PRO A 164 13.27 -14.32 3.19
C PRO A 164 12.32 -14.40 4.39
N ILE A 165 11.40 -13.43 4.47
CA ILE A 165 10.29 -13.41 5.44
C ILE A 165 9.44 -14.67 5.21
N THR A 166 9.18 -15.42 6.29
CA THR A 166 8.24 -16.55 6.26
C THR A 166 6.80 -16.08 6.53
N ARG A 167 5.81 -16.88 6.15
CA ARG A 167 4.39 -16.58 6.44
C ARG A 167 4.11 -16.35 7.93
N THR A 168 4.82 -17.05 8.82
CA THR A 168 4.67 -16.91 10.27
C THR A 168 5.34 -15.65 10.84
N GLU A 169 6.35 -15.12 10.16
CA GLU A 169 7.00 -13.85 10.48
C GLU A 169 6.29 -12.64 9.88
N ALA A 170 5.52 -12.87 8.81
CA ALA A 170 4.83 -11.81 8.08
C ALA A 170 3.96 -10.97 9.02
N PHE A 171 4.06 -9.66 8.88
CA PHE A 171 3.24 -8.66 9.59
C PHE A 171 3.34 -8.70 11.13
N ASN A 172 4.33 -9.37 11.72
CA ASN A 172 4.54 -9.45 13.17
C ASN A 172 5.06 -8.14 13.80
N GLY A 173 5.40 -7.14 12.97
CA GLY A 173 5.88 -5.82 13.40
C GLY A 173 7.34 -5.78 13.85
N SER A 174 8.11 -6.85 13.63
CA SER A 174 9.58 -6.83 13.79
C SER A 174 10.22 -5.91 12.74
N ASN A 175 11.44 -5.46 12.99
CA ASN A 175 12.15 -4.64 12.03
C ASN A 175 12.34 -5.38 10.70
N TYR A 176 12.66 -6.68 10.74
CA TYR A 176 12.89 -7.49 9.55
C TYR A 176 11.62 -7.65 8.70
N SER A 177 10.48 -8.01 9.32
CA SER A 177 9.21 -8.20 8.62
C SER A 177 8.59 -6.92 8.05
N ARG A 178 9.20 -5.77 8.30
CA ARG A 178 8.76 -4.45 7.81
C ARG A 178 9.65 -3.90 6.70
N VAL A 179 10.57 -4.71 6.17
CA VAL A 179 11.48 -4.28 5.12
C VAL A 179 11.19 -5.00 3.83
N GLY A 180 10.81 -4.25 2.81
CA GLY A 180 10.67 -4.69 1.44
C GLY A 180 11.82 -4.18 0.56
N GLN A 181 11.63 -4.22 -0.75
CA GLN A 181 12.66 -3.93 -1.73
C GLN A 181 12.23 -2.85 -2.71
N HIS A 182 13.18 -2.06 -3.21
CA HIS A 182 12.95 -1.27 -4.43
C HIS A 182 14.12 -1.41 -5.41
N ASN A 183 13.79 -1.34 -6.68
CA ASN A 183 14.74 -1.44 -7.78
C ASN A 183 14.56 -0.24 -8.71
N ASP A 184 15.52 0.65 -8.74
CA ASP A 184 15.42 1.91 -9.48
C ASP A 184 16.02 1.82 -10.89
N CYS A 185 16.36 0.59 -11.35
CA CYS A 185 16.77 0.28 -12.73
C CYS A 185 16.19 -1.05 -13.25
N PHE A 186 14.92 -1.30 -12.95
CA PHE A 186 14.22 -2.52 -13.34
C PHE A 186 14.29 -2.78 -14.85
N LEU A 187 14.76 -3.97 -15.23
CA LEU A 187 14.93 -4.45 -16.60
C LEU A 187 15.94 -3.67 -17.45
N ALA A 188 16.82 -2.87 -16.84
CA ALA A 188 17.79 -2.07 -17.58
C ALA A 188 18.88 -2.92 -18.26
N ASN A 189 19.27 -4.01 -17.62
CA ASN A 189 20.18 -5.03 -18.17
C ASN A 189 19.98 -6.36 -17.41
N TRP A 190 20.93 -7.29 -17.56
CA TRP A 190 20.84 -8.63 -16.95
C TRP A 190 20.80 -8.62 -15.41
N ASN A 191 21.34 -7.60 -14.75
CA ASN A 191 21.38 -7.47 -13.28
C ASN A 191 20.82 -6.14 -12.77
N ASP A 192 20.01 -5.45 -13.58
CA ASP A 192 19.37 -4.18 -13.27
C ASP A 192 20.37 -3.12 -12.75
N TYR A 193 21.43 -2.93 -13.54
CA TYR A 193 22.56 -2.01 -13.24
C TYR A 193 23.11 -2.19 -11.81
N GLY A 194 23.35 -3.46 -11.42
CA GLY A 194 23.98 -3.79 -10.14
C GLY A 194 23.01 -3.90 -8.96
N THR A 195 21.71 -3.85 -9.20
CA THR A 195 20.71 -4.18 -8.15
C THR A 195 20.94 -5.61 -7.66
N TYR A 196 21.33 -6.51 -8.57
CA TYR A 196 21.62 -7.91 -8.25
C TYR A 196 23.10 -8.24 -8.50
N VAL A 197 23.81 -8.73 -7.46
CA VAL A 197 25.16 -9.31 -7.60
C VAL A 197 25.05 -10.69 -8.26
N ASP A 198 24.14 -11.51 -7.76
CA ASP A 198 23.67 -12.75 -8.37
C ASP A 198 22.18 -12.64 -8.63
N THR A 199 21.79 -12.55 -9.90
CA THR A 199 20.41 -12.36 -10.31
C THR A 199 19.53 -13.54 -9.92
N THR A 200 20.05 -14.76 -9.99
CA THR A 200 19.27 -15.96 -9.61
C THR A 200 18.92 -15.93 -8.12
N VAL A 201 19.93 -15.78 -7.28
CA VAL A 201 19.77 -15.74 -5.82
C VAL A 201 18.94 -14.54 -5.38
N GLY A 202 19.20 -13.36 -5.95
CA GLY A 202 18.46 -12.14 -5.66
C GLY A 202 16.97 -12.22 -6.01
N HIS A 203 16.66 -12.73 -7.20
CA HIS A 203 15.28 -12.92 -7.65
C HIS A 203 14.54 -13.99 -6.83
N GLU A 204 15.19 -15.11 -6.49
CA GLU A 204 14.57 -16.13 -5.63
C GLU A 204 14.27 -15.62 -4.23
N TYR A 205 15.16 -14.80 -3.67
CA TYR A 205 14.93 -14.14 -2.39
C TYR A 205 13.72 -13.20 -2.47
N ILE A 206 13.71 -12.27 -3.43
CA ILE A 206 12.63 -11.27 -3.58
C ILE A 206 11.30 -11.96 -3.86
N ALA A 207 11.26 -12.97 -4.72
CA ALA A 207 10.04 -13.71 -5.04
C ALA A 207 9.36 -14.34 -3.80
N LYS A 208 10.12 -14.64 -2.76
CA LYS A 208 9.59 -15.17 -1.48
C LYS A 208 9.34 -14.07 -0.46
N ASP A 209 10.24 -13.10 -0.37
CA ASP A 209 10.20 -12.01 0.62
C ASP A 209 9.05 -11.04 0.32
N CYS A 210 8.88 -10.67 -0.96
CA CYS A 210 7.87 -9.72 -1.39
C CYS A 210 6.47 -10.31 -1.58
N LEU A 211 6.24 -11.57 -1.23
CA LEU A 211 4.90 -12.06 -0.93
C LEU A 211 4.29 -11.31 0.28
N TYR A 212 5.12 -10.86 1.23
CA TYR A 212 4.69 -10.27 2.50
C TYR A 212 5.23 -8.86 2.73
N ALA A 213 6.08 -8.37 1.84
CA ALA A 213 6.68 -7.05 1.91
C ALA A 213 6.53 -6.31 0.56
N PRO A 214 6.51 -4.97 0.55
CA PRO A 214 6.37 -4.22 -0.70
C PRO A 214 7.59 -4.38 -1.61
N MET A 215 7.34 -4.53 -2.92
CA MET A 215 8.30 -4.39 -4.00
C MET A 215 7.92 -3.19 -4.86
N GLY A 216 8.87 -2.33 -5.19
CA GLY A 216 8.61 -1.17 -6.03
C GLY A 216 9.87 -0.64 -6.70
N GLY A 217 9.77 0.55 -7.29
CA GLY A 217 10.91 1.21 -7.93
C GLY A 217 10.57 1.81 -9.27
N GLU A 218 11.55 1.81 -10.17
CA GLU A 218 11.42 2.41 -11.50
C GLU A 218 12.23 1.67 -12.56
N THR A 219 11.89 1.92 -13.83
CA THR A 219 12.75 1.57 -14.97
C THR A 219 13.73 2.71 -15.19
N CYS A 220 14.94 2.45 -15.71
CA CYS A 220 15.89 3.52 -15.97
C CYS A 220 16.47 3.53 -17.40
N HIS A 221 16.34 2.45 -18.13
CA HIS A 221 16.87 2.30 -19.48
C HIS A 221 16.10 1.28 -20.30
N VAL A 222 15.92 1.55 -21.59
CA VAL A 222 15.32 0.59 -22.53
C VAL A 222 16.37 -0.48 -22.90
N SER A 223 16.00 -1.73 -22.73
CA SER A 223 16.84 -2.88 -23.07
C SER A 223 15.99 -4.02 -23.66
N LYS A 224 16.64 -5.09 -24.11
CA LYS A 224 15.96 -6.32 -24.51
C LYS A 224 15.17 -6.99 -23.37
N TYR A 225 15.50 -6.68 -22.12
CA TYR A 225 14.80 -7.22 -20.96
C TYR A 225 13.44 -6.52 -20.72
N CYS A 226 13.22 -5.34 -21.33
CA CYS A 226 11.93 -4.62 -21.25
C CYS A 226 10.86 -5.20 -22.17
N GLU A 227 11.13 -6.24 -22.97
CA GLU A 227 10.12 -6.89 -23.79
C GLU A 227 8.90 -7.33 -22.98
N PRO A 228 7.66 -7.20 -23.51
CA PRO A 228 6.42 -7.42 -22.76
C PRO A 228 6.34 -8.75 -22.01
N GLY A 229 6.74 -9.84 -22.66
CA GLY A 229 6.70 -11.17 -22.04
C GLY A 229 7.58 -11.27 -20.80
N ASN A 230 8.81 -10.78 -20.87
CA ASN A 230 9.71 -10.76 -19.74
C ASN A 230 9.28 -9.74 -18.69
N ALA A 231 8.84 -8.55 -19.09
CA ALA A 231 8.38 -7.51 -18.16
C ALA A 231 7.21 -8.02 -17.31
N LEU A 232 6.17 -8.56 -17.92
CA LEU A 232 5.02 -9.12 -17.21
C LEU A 232 5.40 -10.31 -16.31
N TYR A 233 6.32 -11.17 -16.78
CA TYR A 233 6.82 -12.29 -16.00
C TYR A 233 7.57 -11.82 -14.75
N GLN A 234 8.48 -10.87 -14.88
CA GLN A 234 9.29 -10.38 -13.76
C GLN A 234 8.45 -9.54 -12.77
N LEU A 235 7.51 -8.72 -13.26
CA LEU A 235 6.58 -8.00 -12.42
C LEU A 235 5.74 -8.96 -11.55
N ALA A 236 5.26 -10.06 -12.14
CA ALA A 236 4.50 -11.07 -11.43
C ALA A 236 5.39 -11.88 -10.47
N ARG A 237 6.55 -12.38 -10.94
CA ARG A 237 7.46 -13.20 -10.15
C ARG A 237 7.99 -12.50 -8.91
N LEU A 238 8.28 -11.20 -9.03
CA LEU A 238 8.88 -10.39 -7.96
C LEU A 238 7.85 -9.59 -7.16
N HIS A 239 6.56 -9.83 -7.39
CA HIS A 239 5.45 -9.25 -6.64
C HIS A 239 5.45 -7.72 -6.58
N TRP A 240 5.55 -7.07 -7.75
CA TRP A 240 5.60 -5.62 -7.84
C TRP A 240 4.32 -4.95 -7.36
N SER A 241 4.44 -4.18 -6.29
CA SER A 241 3.36 -3.39 -5.68
C SER A 241 3.23 -2.00 -6.29
N LEU A 242 4.35 -1.38 -6.67
CA LEU A 242 4.45 0.02 -7.07
C LEU A 242 5.46 0.17 -8.19
N LEU A 243 5.17 1.05 -9.18
CA LEU A 243 6.13 1.38 -10.24
C LEU A 243 6.03 2.87 -10.56
N ASN A 244 7.16 3.56 -10.63
CA ASN A 244 7.25 4.96 -10.95
C ASN A 244 6.84 5.23 -12.41
N SER A 245 5.67 5.84 -12.63
CA SER A 245 5.13 6.09 -13.96
C SER A 245 5.81 7.23 -14.73
N ALA A 246 6.70 7.99 -14.09
CA ALA A 246 7.40 9.11 -14.73
C ALA A 246 8.81 8.73 -15.23
N TRP A 247 9.32 7.57 -14.86
CA TRP A 247 10.67 7.13 -15.20
C TRP A 247 10.75 5.63 -15.46
N ASN A 248 11.31 5.13 -16.56
CA ASN A 248 11.78 5.88 -17.73
C ASN A 248 10.66 5.96 -18.79
N PRO A 249 10.38 7.14 -19.38
CA PRO A 249 9.26 7.31 -20.32
C PRO A 249 9.39 6.47 -21.59
N GLU A 250 10.60 6.16 -22.06
CA GLU A 250 10.80 5.36 -23.26
C GLU A 250 10.42 3.88 -23.04
N VAL A 251 10.60 3.37 -21.82
CA VAL A 251 10.13 2.01 -21.47
C VAL A 251 8.61 1.96 -21.49
N TYR A 252 7.94 2.99 -20.97
CA TYR A 252 6.46 3.06 -21.01
C TYR A 252 5.92 3.19 -22.42
N LYS A 253 6.59 3.97 -23.30
CA LYS A 253 6.24 4.06 -24.73
C LYS A 253 6.41 2.69 -25.42
N LEU A 254 7.47 1.94 -25.10
CA LEU A 254 7.65 0.58 -25.59
C LEU A 254 6.48 -0.31 -25.16
N TRP A 255 6.14 -0.32 -23.86
CA TRP A 255 5.04 -1.14 -23.35
C TRP A 255 3.66 -0.73 -23.88
N GLU A 256 3.45 0.54 -24.16
CA GLU A 256 2.24 1.04 -24.82
C GLU A 256 2.17 0.54 -26.27
N LYS A 257 3.23 0.73 -27.05
CA LYS A 257 3.36 0.27 -28.44
C LYS A 257 3.15 -1.24 -28.57
N GLU A 258 3.73 -2.01 -27.66
CA GLU A 258 3.67 -3.47 -27.63
C GLU A 258 2.41 -4.02 -26.93
N GLY A 259 1.53 -3.14 -26.42
CA GLY A 259 0.21 -3.49 -25.89
C GLY A 259 0.17 -4.07 -24.47
N CYS A 260 1.28 -4.08 -23.70
CA CYS A 260 1.29 -4.64 -22.33
C CYS A 260 1.08 -3.59 -21.23
N LEU A 261 1.22 -2.28 -21.50
CA LEU A 261 1.15 -1.23 -20.48
C LEU A 261 -0.16 -1.28 -19.67
N ASN A 262 -1.29 -1.54 -20.31
CA ASN A 262 -2.57 -1.67 -19.61
C ASN A 262 -2.62 -2.86 -18.65
N GLN A 263 -1.94 -3.97 -18.98
CA GLN A 263 -1.83 -5.11 -18.06
C GLN A 263 -0.95 -4.75 -16.87
N VAL A 264 0.19 -4.07 -17.09
CA VAL A 264 1.06 -3.56 -16.03
C VAL A 264 0.25 -2.67 -15.09
N LYS A 265 -0.42 -1.62 -15.61
CA LYS A 265 -1.24 -0.67 -14.81
C LYS A 265 -2.32 -1.37 -13.99
N LYS A 266 -3.02 -2.35 -14.56
CA LYS A 266 -4.12 -3.05 -13.88
C LYS A 266 -3.65 -4.06 -12.84
N ARG A 267 -2.44 -4.60 -12.97
CA ARG A 267 -1.97 -5.69 -12.11
C ARG A 267 -0.92 -5.26 -11.09
N LEU A 268 -0.38 -4.03 -11.16
CA LEU A 268 0.51 -3.50 -10.11
C LEU A 268 -0.21 -3.53 -8.75
N GLY A 269 0.48 -4.10 -7.76
CA GLY A 269 -0.07 -4.35 -6.45
C GLY A 269 -1.11 -5.48 -6.46
N TYR A 270 -2.05 -5.42 -5.52
CA TYR A 270 -3.16 -6.34 -5.42
C TYR A 270 -4.31 -5.96 -6.37
N ARG A 271 -5.08 -6.97 -6.81
CA ARG A 271 -6.29 -6.78 -7.59
C ARG A 271 -7.27 -7.90 -7.29
N PHE A 272 -8.17 -7.68 -6.35
CA PHE A 272 -9.13 -8.69 -5.94
C PHE A 272 -10.31 -8.77 -6.89
N GLU A 273 -10.70 -10.00 -7.23
CA GLU A 273 -11.85 -10.31 -8.08
C GLU A 273 -12.79 -11.26 -7.34
N LEU A 274 -14.07 -10.90 -7.27
CA LEU A 274 -15.13 -11.74 -6.72
C LEU A 274 -15.49 -12.82 -7.74
N LEU A 275 -15.37 -14.08 -7.35
CA LEU A 275 -15.69 -15.23 -8.21
C LEU A 275 -17.11 -15.74 -7.96
N SER A 276 -17.51 -15.89 -6.70
CA SER A 276 -18.85 -16.36 -6.29
C SER A 276 -19.15 -16.00 -4.84
N GLY A 277 -20.42 -16.07 -4.47
CA GLY A 277 -20.88 -15.95 -3.09
C GLY A 277 -22.13 -16.76 -2.84
N THR A 278 -22.27 -17.24 -1.60
CA THR A 278 -23.49 -17.91 -1.10
C THR A 278 -23.86 -17.28 0.24
N TYR A 279 -25.13 -16.96 0.40
CA TYR A 279 -25.64 -16.23 1.55
C TYR A 279 -27.01 -16.76 1.95
N ASP A 280 -27.38 -16.68 3.23
CA ASP A 280 -28.77 -16.88 3.63
C ASP A 280 -29.66 -15.80 2.99
N ASP A 281 -30.85 -16.17 2.55
CA ASP A 281 -31.81 -15.31 1.86
C ASP A 281 -32.91 -14.75 2.77
N SER A 282 -33.22 -15.42 3.91
CA SER A 282 -34.24 -15.00 4.86
C SER A 282 -33.93 -15.47 6.28
N LEU A 283 -33.96 -14.54 7.24
CA LEU A 283 -33.64 -14.79 8.65
C LEU A 283 -34.53 -13.99 9.60
N GLY A 284 -34.79 -14.57 10.78
CA GLY A 284 -35.33 -13.84 11.93
C GLY A 284 -34.24 -13.07 12.69
N VAL A 285 -34.64 -12.04 13.46
CA VAL A 285 -33.72 -11.37 14.36
C VAL A 285 -33.16 -12.33 15.42
N GLY A 286 -31.88 -12.18 15.77
CA GLY A 286 -31.17 -13.08 16.70
C GLY A 286 -30.59 -14.34 16.04
N SER A 287 -30.85 -14.60 14.74
CA SER A 287 -30.26 -15.70 13.99
C SER A 287 -28.80 -15.45 13.66
N GLY A 288 -28.08 -16.52 13.28
CA GLY A 288 -26.80 -16.42 12.56
C GLY A 288 -27.04 -16.27 11.07
N PHE A 289 -26.33 -15.34 10.44
CA PHE A 289 -26.27 -15.15 8.99
C PHE A 289 -25.03 -15.89 8.45
N HIS A 290 -25.23 -16.92 7.66
CA HIS A 290 -24.15 -17.66 7.01
C HIS A 290 -23.78 -17.01 5.69
N TYR A 291 -22.47 -16.93 5.46
CA TYR A 291 -21.92 -16.44 4.21
C TYR A 291 -20.73 -17.27 3.77
N SER A 292 -20.55 -17.37 2.47
CA SER A 292 -19.34 -17.89 1.83
C SER A 292 -19.04 -17.04 0.61
N ILE A 293 -17.85 -16.44 0.56
CA ILE A 293 -17.39 -15.55 -0.51
C ILE A 293 -16.10 -16.13 -1.06
N ARG A 294 -16.02 -16.34 -2.36
CA ARG A 294 -14.83 -16.79 -3.06
C ARG A 294 -14.25 -15.66 -3.87
N LEU A 295 -12.96 -15.34 -3.61
CA LEU A 295 -12.21 -14.26 -4.24
C LEU A 295 -10.90 -14.80 -4.80
N THR A 296 -10.33 -14.10 -5.78
CA THR A 296 -8.94 -14.31 -6.23
C THR A 296 -8.19 -13.00 -6.26
N ASN A 297 -6.86 -13.07 -6.15
CA ASN A 297 -5.98 -11.93 -6.36
C ASN A 297 -5.29 -12.04 -7.72
N VAL A 298 -5.79 -11.32 -8.72
CA VAL A 298 -5.23 -11.29 -10.08
C VAL A 298 -4.15 -10.21 -10.27
N GLY A 299 -3.74 -9.53 -9.19
CA GLY A 299 -2.64 -8.58 -9.18
C GLY A 299 -1.27 -9.25 -9.21
N PHE A 300 -0.21 -8.45 -9.21
CA PHE A 300 1.16 -8.96 -9.11
C PHE A 300 1.61 -9.18 -7.67
N ALA A 301 1.00 -8.49 -6.70
CA ALA A 301 1.39 -8.52 -5.29
C ALA A 301 0.20 -8.73 -4.35
N ALA A 302 0.48 -9.08 -3.11
CA ALA A 302 -0.48 -9.03 -2.03
C ALA A 302 -0.58 -7.62 -1.42
N LEU A 303 -1.54 -7.41 -0.54
CA LEU A 303 -1.57 -6.25 0.35
C LEU A 303 -0.40 -6.32 1.34
N PHE A 304 0.26 -5.21 1.59
CA PHE A 304 1.28 -5.13 2.63
C PHE A 304 0.86 -4.23 3.82
N ASN A 305 -0.11 -3.33 3.63
CA ASN A 305 -0.69 -2.54 4.71
C ASN A 305 -1.97 -3.17 5.26
N PRO A 306 -2.28 -3.00 6.56
CA PRO A 306 -3.51 -3.52 7.14
C PRO A 306 -4.76 -3.03 6.41
N ARG A 307 -5.78 -3.90 6.35
CA ARG A 307 -7.07 -3.59 5.77
C ARG A 307 -8.17 -4.37 6.49
N ASP A 308 -9.27 -3.69 6.83
CA ASP A 308 -10.45 -4.37 7.34
C ASP A 308 -11.23 -5.02 6.20
N VAL A 309 -11.97 -6.06 6.52
CA VAL A 309 -12.91 -6.71 5.59
C VAL A 309 -14.25 -6.78 6.29
N GLN A 310 -15.31 -6.28 5.63
CA GLN A 310 -16.63 -6.13 6.22
C GLN A 310 -17.71 -6.62 5.27
N ILE A 311 -18.74 -7.28 5.80
CA ILE A 311 -20.03 -7.43 5.12
C ILE A 311 -20.92 -6.28 5.56
N ILE A 312 -21.58 -5.65 4.61
CA ILE A 312 -22.54 -4.55 4.84
C ILE A 312 -23.93 -5.00 4.46
N LEU A 313 -24.89 -4.80 5.34
CA LEU A 313 -26.32 -4.86 5.07
C LEU A 313 -26.84 -3.43 4.89
N GLN A 314 -27.39 -3.11 3.73
CA GLN A 314 -28.06 -1.82 3.48
C GLN A 314 -29.55 -2.07 3.30
N ARG A 315 -30.38 -1.50 4.17
CA ARG A 315 -31.82 -1.64 4.07
C ARG A 315 -32.37 -0.88 2.86
N ASN A 316 -33.19 -1.54 2.05
CA ASN A 316 -33.64 -0.98 0.77
C ASN A 316 -34.66 0.15 0.93
N SER A 317 -35.41 0.20 2.04
CA SER A 317 -36.47 1.21 2.28
C SER A 317 -35.95 2.60 2.62
N ASP A 318 -34.79 2.71 3.28
CA ASP A 318 -34.28 4.00 3.82
C ASP A 318 -32.76 4.13 3.76
N SER A 319 -32.09 3.12 3.21
CA SER A 319 -30.63 3.08 3.10
C SER A 319 -29.86 3.03 4.43
N ASP A 320 -30.51 2.71 5.54
CA ASP A 320 -29.82 2.40 6.79
C ASP A 320 -28.81 1.28 6.60
N ARG A 321 -27.62 1.40 7.21
CA ARG A 321 -26.50 0.48 6.99
C ARG A 321 -26.05 -0.15 8.28
N TYR A 322 -25.68 -1.43 8.17
CA TYR A 322 -25.14 -2.22 9.28
C TYR A 322 -23.92 -2.97 8.76
N ALA A 323 -22.83 -2.94 9.51
CA ALA A 323 -21.58 -3.56 9.17
C ALA A 323 -21.18 -4.63 10.17
N ALA A 324 -20.55 -5.69 9.70
CA ALA A 324 -19.84 -6.65 10.51
C ALA A 324 -18.42 -6.86 9.96
N SER A 325 -17.42 -6.68 10.81
CA SER A 325 -16.02 -6.96 10.47
C SER A 325 -15.76 -8.46 10.53
N LEU A 326 -15.06 -8.97 9.51
CA LEU A 326 -14.66 -10.36 9.43
C LEU A 326 -13.29 -10.56 10.07
N PRO A 327 -13.07 -11.63 10.84
CA PRO A 327 -11.80 -11.88 11.53
C PRO A 327 -10.75 -12.48 10.58
N ILE A 328 -10.47 -11.79 9.48
CA ILE A 328 -9.55 -12.22 8.44
C ILE A 328 -8.56 -11.10 8.11
N ASP A 329 -7.38 -11.49 7.65
CA ASP A 329 -6.35 -10.55 7.22
C ASP A 329 -6.11 -10.69 5.70
N PRO A 330 -6.56 -9.73 4.88
CA PRO A 330 -6.44 -9.82 3.43
C PRO A 330 -5.02 -9.63 2.91
N ARG A 331 -4.04 -9.36 3.79
CA ARG A 331 -2.62 -9.35 3.43
C ARG A 331 -2.09 -10.74 3.07
N PHE A 332 -2.80 -11.79 3.49
CA PHE A 332 -2.50 -13.18 3.13
C PHE A 332 -3.27 -13.68 1.90
N TRP A 333 -3.93 -12.81 1.16
CA TRP A 333 -4.52 -13.12 -0.13
C TRP A 333 -3.45 -12.94 -1.21
N GLU A 334 -2.65 -13.98 -1.39
CA GLU A 334 -1.45 -13.95 -2.22
C GLU A 334 -1.81 -13.88 -3.72
N PRO A 335 -0.91 -13.37 -4.58
CA PRO A 335 -1.13 -13.30 -6.02
C PRO A 335 -1.39 -14.69 -6.62
N GLY A 336 -2.46 -14.82 -7.40
CA GLY A 336 -2.85 -16.08 -8.02
C GLY A 336 -3.68 -17.02 -7.14
N ASP A 337 -3.76 -16.75 -5.84
CA ASP A 337 -4.55 -17.56 -4.92
C ASP A 337 -6.04 -17.32 -5.11
N THR A 338 -6.81 -18.40 -4.90
CA THR A 338 -8.25 -18.33 -4.66
C THR A 338 -8.49 -18.52 -3.17
N VAL A 339 -9.23 -17.59 -2.58
CA VAL A 339 -9.49 -17.53 -1.15
C VAL A 339 -10.97 -17.72 -0.88
N ASP A 340 -11.31 -18.65 0.00
CA ASP A 340 -12.67 -18.85 0.50
C ASP A 340 -12.81 -18.17 1.87
N VAL A 341 -13.73 -17.20 1.95
CA VAL A 341 -14.05 -16.43 3.15
C VAL A 341 -15.45 -16.82 3.59
N ALA A 342 -15.56 -17.68 4.58
CA ALA A 342 -16.84 -18.19 5.06
C ALA A 342 -16.98 -18.05 6.58
N GLY A 343 -18.20 -17.91 7.05
CA GLY A 343 -18.49 -17.80 8.46
C GLY A 343 -19.95 -17.52 8.78
N GLU A 344 -20.17 -17.12 10.02
CA GLU A 344 -21.50 -16.81 10.57
C GLU A 344 -21.42 -15.49 11.34
N ILE A 345 -22.43 -14.62 11.15
CA ILE A 345 -22.53 -13.30 11.79
C ILE A 345 -23.93 -13.17 12.41
N GLY A 346 -24.02 -12.73 13.66
CA GLY A 346 -25.29 -12.53 14.35
C GLY A 346 -26.12 -11.40 13.78
N ILE A 347 -27.41 -11.65 13.55
CA ILE A 347 -28.43 -10.65 13.26
C ILE A 347 -28.87 -10.00 14.60
N PRO A 348 -28.67 -8.70 14.82
CA PRO A 348 -29.08 -8.06 16.06
C PRO A 348 -30.59 -8.16 16.30
N LEU A 349 -31.01 -8.29 17.58
CA LEU A 349 -32.43 -8.36 17.95
C LEU A 349 -33.21 -7.10 17.56
N ASN A 350 -32.53 -5.96 17.46
CA ASN A 350 -33.12 -4.65 17.11
C ASN A 350 -32.93 -4.31 15.61
N LEU A 351 -32.46 -5.26 14.77
CA LEU A 351 -32.37 -5.03 13.33
C LEU A 351 -33.79 -4.92 12.76
N PRO A 352 -34.17 -3.81 12.09
CA PRO A 352 -35.51 -3.66 11.54
C PRO A 352 -35.84 -4.73 10.50
N ALA A 353 -37.08 -5.24 10.51
CA ALA A 353 -37.56 -6.12 9.46
C ALA A 353 -37.57 -5.41 8.09
N GLY A 354 -37.32 -6.16 7.03
CA GLY A 354 -37.29 -5.64 5.67
C GLY A 354 -36.25 -6.32 4.80
N GLU A 355 -36.15 -5.88 3.56
CA GLU A 355 -35.18 -6.37 2.60
C GLU A 355 -33.87 -5.56 2.68
N TYR A 356 -32.74 -6.25 2.66
CA TYR A 356 -31.39 -5.68 2.70
C TYR A 356 -30.58 -6.13 1.49
N SER A 357 -29.88 -5.20 0.85
CA SER A 357 -28.84 -5.52 -0.14
C SER A 357 -27.49 -5.74 0.56
N LEU A 358 -26.72 -6.71 0.06
CA LEU A 358 -25.45 -7.13 0.60
C LEU A 358 -24.27 -6.52 -0.15
N TYR A 359 -23.27 -6.07 0.60
CA TYR A 359 -22.03 -5.53 0.03
C TYR A 359 -20.80 -6.06 0.77
N LEU A 360 -19.70 -6.16 0.05
CA LEU A 360 -18.36 -6.32 0.61
C LEU A 360 -17.69 -4.94 0.69
N ASN A 361 -17.13 -4.61 1.84
CA ASN A 361 -16.33 -3.40 2.04
C ASN A 361 -14.95 -3.76 2.57
N LEU A 362 -13.90 -3.17 1.98
CA LEU A 362 -12.53 -3.28 2.46
C LEU A 362 -12.00 -1.86 2.74
N PRO A 363 -12.46 -1.22 3.83
CA PRO A 363 -12.12 0.16 4.14
C PRO A 363 -10.70 0.27 4.69
N ASP A 364 -10.15 1.48 4.68
CA ASP A 364 -8.93 1.75 5.44
C ASP A 364 -9.22 1.60 6.95
N PRO A 365 -8.36 0.92 7.73
CA PRO A 365 -8.62 0.69 9.16
C PRO A 365 -8.46 1.94 10.00
N VAL A 366 -7.85 3.01 9.47
CA VAL A 366 -7.65 4.25 10.22
C VAL A 366 -8.96 5.04 10.30
N PRO A 367 -9.45 5.41 11.50
CA PRO A 367 -10.77 6.00 11.69
C PRO A 367 -11.10 7.17 10.75
N GLN A 368 -10.17 8.10 10.56
CA GLN A 368 -10.37 9.29 9.71
C GLN A 368 -10.47 9.00 8.20
N LEU A 369 -10.11 7.78 7.77
CA LEU A 369 -10.21 7.33 6.38
C LEU A 369 -11.28 6.26 6.17
N HIS A 370 -11.73 5.63 7.25
CA HIS A 370 -12.60 4.45 7.23
C HIS A 370 -13.90 4.65 6.46
N SER A 371 -14.54 5.80 6.65
CA SER A 371 -15.82 6.16 6.01
C SER A 371 -15.64 6.80 4.61
N ARG A 372 -14.40 7.03 4.16
CA ARG A 372 -14.12 7.70 2.89
C ARG A 372 -14.01 6.70 1.73
N PRO A 373 -14.91 6.75 0.72
CA PRO A 373 -14.93 5.80 -0.39
C PRO A 373 -13.60 5.69 -1.14
N SER A 374 -12.88 6.80 -1.29
CA SER A 374 -11.56 6.84 -1.97
C SER A 374 -10.49 5.97 -1.30
N TYR A 375 -10.70 5.54 -0.06
CA TYR A 375 -9.78 4.69 0.69
C TYR A 375 -10.29 3.25 0.89
N SER A 376 -11.46 2.93 0.33
CA SER A 376 -11.94 1.54 0.25
C SER A 376 -11.41 0.84 -1.00
N ILE A 377 -11.19 -0.46 -0.91
CA ILE A 377 -10.72 -1.26 -2.06
C ILE A 377 -11.88 -1.53 -3.00
N ARG A 378 -11.71 -1.15 -4.25
CA ARG A 378 -12.58 -1.50 -5.36
C ARG A 378 -12.16 -2.86 -5.93
N LEU A 379 -13.12 -3.80 -6.05
CA LEU A 379 -12.89 -5.07 -6.73
C LEU A 379 -12.71 -4.89 -8.24
N ALA A 380 -12.07 -5.86 -8.86
CA ALA A 380 -11.80 -5.88 -10.31
C ALA A 380 -13.06 -6.04 -11.15
N ASN A 381 -14.13 -6.57 -10.56
CA ASN A 381 -15.40 -6.85 -11.23
C ASN A 381 -16.06 -5.56 -11.77
N ILE A 382 -16.60 -5.64 -12.96
CA ILE A 382 -17.32 -4.53 -13.58
C ILE A 382 -18.73 -4.42 -12.97
N GLY A 383 -19.16 -3.19 -12.68
CA GLY A 383 -20.53 -2.89 -12.22
C GLY A 383 -20.80 -3.12 -10.74
N VAL A 384 -19.87 -3.69 -9.96
CA VAL A 384 -20.08 -3.95 -8.52
C VAL A 384 -19.76 -2.76 -7.63
N TRP A 385 -18.90 -1.84 -8.07
CA TRP A 385 -18.41 -0.72 -7.25
C TRP A 385 -19.40 0.43 -7.16
N ASN A 386 -19.65 0.88 -5.95
CA ASN A 386 -20.40 2.11 -5.66
C ASN A 386 -19.44 3.21 -5.17
N SER A 387 -19.20 4.23 -6.00
CA SER A 387 -18.26 5.31 -5.72
C SER A 387 -18.70 6.25 -4.59
N SER A 388 -19.98 6.31 -4.27
CA SER A 388 -20.50 7.16 -3.19
C SER A 388 -20.33 6.53 -1.80
N THR A 389 -20.23 5.22 -1.73
CA THR A 389 -20.11 4.47 -0.45
C THR A 389 -18.77 3.78 -0.27
N GLY A 390 -18.07 3.46 -1.36
CA GLY A 390 -16.88 2.61 -1.32
C GLY A 390 -17.20 1.12 -1.16
N PHE A 391 -18.43 0.72 -1.41
CA PHE A 391 -18.89 -0.66 -1.27
C PHE A 391 -18.88 -1.40 -2.61
N ASN A 392 -18.64 -2.70 -2.55
CA ASN A 392 -18.73 -3.59 -3.69
C ASN A 392 -19.98 -4.45 -3.55
N SER A 393 -20.93 -4.38 -4.49
CA SER A 393 -22.15 -5.18 -4.48
C SER A 393 -21.82 -6.68 -4.54
N LEU A 394 -22.49 -7.46 -3.71
CA LEU A 394 -22.44 -8.92 -3.74
C LEU A 394 -23.56 -9.51 -4.60
N ASP A 395 -24.41 -8.64 -5.19
CA ASP A 395 -25.60 -9.01 -5.98
C ASP A 395 -26.50 -10.01 -5.24
N ALA A 396 -26.65 -9.81 -3.94
CA ALA A 396 -27.41 -10.67 -3.05
C ALA A 396 -28.31 -9.83 -2.13
N ARG A 397 -29.38 -10.45 -1.65
CA ARG A 397 -30.37 -9.84 -0.77
C ARG A 397 -30.63 -10.73 0.43
N LEU A 398 -30.97 -10.12 1.57
CA LEU A 398 -31.38 -10.78 2.79
C LEU A 398 -32.71 -10.20 3.24
N GLN A 399 -33.72 -11.05 3.40
CA GLN A 399 -35.00 -10.69 4.00
C GLN A 399 -34.94 -10.89 5.52
N ILE A 400 -35.06 -9.84 6.29
CA ILE A 400 -35.22 -9.92 7.74
C ILE A 400 -36.73 -9.95 8.06
N VAL A 401 -37.16 -11.07 8.66
CA VAL A 401 -38.55 -11.28 9.03
C VAL A 401 -38.78 -10.98 10.50
N ARG A 402 -40.03 -10.63 10.84
CA ARG A 402 -40.44 -10.48 12.24
C ARG A 402 -40.64 -11.87 12.86
N GLY A 403 -40.09 -12.07 14.03
CA GLY A 403 -40.21 -13.33 14.77
C GLY A 403 -38.87 -13.74 15.37
N PRO A 404 -38.89 -14.61 16.40
CA PRO A 404 -37.65 -15.10 16.98
C PRO A 404 -36.89 -15.98 15.98
N ALA A 405 -35.58 -16.06 16.18
CA ALA A 405 -34.71 -16.98 15.46
C ALA A 405 -35.14 -18.43 15.67
N ALA A 406 -35.09 -19.25 14.61
CA ALA A 406 -35.22 -20.71 14.75
C ALA A 406 -34.13 -21.31 15.65
N ALA A 407 -32.91 -20.72 15.60
CA ALA A 407 -31.82 -20.98 16.52
C ALA A 407 -31.14 -19.63 16.85
N ALA A 408 -30.87 -19.38 18.15
CA ALA A 408 -30.19 -18.17 18.57
C ALA A 408 -28.70 -18.23 18.24
N TYR A 409 -28.17 -17.18 17.65
CA TYR A 409 -26.75 -17.01 17.42
C TYR A 409 -25.97 -16.90 18.74
N LYS A 410 -24.87 -17.65 18.85
CA LYS A 410 -24.04 -17.70 20.05
C LYS A 410 -22.61 -17.16 19.86
N GLY A 411 -22.29 -16.72 18.64
CA GLY A 411 -20.97 -16.18 18.32
C GLY A 411 -20.78 -14.73 18.79
N LYS A 412 -19.59 -14.18 18.52
CA LYS A 412 -19.21 -12.83 18.96
C LYS A 412 -19.41 -11.75 17.87
N ALA A 413 -19.31 -12.12 16.61
CA ALA A 413 -19.45 -11.18 15.48
C ALA A 413 -20.93 -10.86 15.25
N THR A 414 -21.31 -9.60 15.28
CA THR A 414 -22.69 -9.14 15.02
C THR A 414 -22.68 -7.92 14.14
N PHE A 415 -23.72 -7.75 13.33
CA PHE A 415 -23.93 -6.50 12.59
C PHE A 415 -24.18 -5.33 13.56
N ARG A 416 -23.54 -4.19 13.29
CA ARG A 416 -23.72 -2.95 14.03
C ARG A 416 -24.14 -1.84 13.08
N ARG A 417 -25.04 -0.97 13.50
CA ARG A 417 -25.48 0.16 12.69
C ARG A 417 -24.29 1.07 12.44
N LEU A 418 -24.06 1.42 11.17
CA LEU A 418 -23.14 2.47 10.79
C LEU A 418 -23.82 3.80 11.07
N THR A 419 -23.36 4.53 12.07
CA THR A 419 -23.76 5.92 12.27
C THR A 419 -23.09 6.76 11.19
N ALA A 420 -23.86 7.64 10.54
CA ALA A 420 -23.26 8.68 9.73
C ALA A 420 -22.37 9.51 10.66
N GLU A 421 -21.05 9.40 10.53
CA GLU A 421 -20.18 10.40 11.14
C GLU A 421 -20.56 11.73 10.49
N SER A 422 -21.02 12.66 11.31
CA SER A 422 -21.16 14.05 10.89
C SER A 422 -19.80 14.46 10.35
N PRO A 423 -19.71 15.08 9.15
CA PRO A 423 -18.45 15.58 8.66
C PRO A 423 -17.89 16.47 9.77
N SER A 424 -16.79 16.05 10.38
CA SER A 424 -16.09 16.85 11.36
C SER A 424 -15.79 18.16 10.66
N SER A 425 -16.48 19.20 11.07
CA SER A 425 -16.18 20.56 10.66
C SER A 425 -14.73 20.82 11.04
N ARG A 426 -13.85 20.73 10.01
CA ARG A 426 -12.49 21.24 9.86
C ARG A 426 -11.47 20.93 10.96
#